data_5441bda24a7303ec7f90320373ed14df
#
_entry.id   5441bda24a7303ec7f90320373ed14df
#
_cell.length_a   1.000
_cell.length_b   1.000
_cell.length_c   1.000
_cell.angle_alpha   90.00
_cell.angle_beta   90.00
_cell.angle_gamma   90.00
#
_symmetry.space_group_name_H-M   'P 1'
#
loop_
_entity.id
_entity.type
_entity.pdbx_description
1 polymer ?
#
loop_
_entity_poly.entity_id
_entity_poly.type
_entity_poly.pdbx_seq_one_letter_code
_entity_poly.pdbx_strand_id
1 'polypeptide(L)'
;EMWDLQPFQVRDRQIHSRACDDLLGCAEIICVFRELEEMGAAAHCFGLFTRGEEVGFVGAIKLAQANILPRSLTILSLETSTPRGTAEIGKGPIIRVGDRVSSFDGPATARLLSVATEEKIPVQRCLLDGGTCEATAYQLYHYTCAAASLALGNYHNITPRGAIAAEFVAIDDFVGMVRLCVAAVLRSAKADDPQKTLRKKLETNARSYREFY
;
A
#
# COMPACT_ATOMS: atom_id res chain seq x y z
N GLU A 1 24.64 14.13 -7.66
CA GLU A 1 25.47 13.00 -7.15
C GLU A 1 24.56 11.89 -6.68
N MET A 2 25.00 10.64 -6.80
CA MET A 2 24.29 9.47 -6.27
C MET A 2 25.34 8.49 -5.74
N TRP A 3 24.92 7.60 -4.84
CA TRP A 3 25.78 6.54 -4.35
C TRP A 3 26.09 5.54 -5.47
N ASP A 4 27.34 5.12 -5.60
CA ASP A 4 27.78 4.06 -6.51
C ASP A 4 27.45 2.68 -5.92
N LEU A 5 26.15 2.41 -5.81
CA LEU A 5 25.60 1.15 -5.33
C LEU A 5 25.16 0.29 -6.50
N GLN A 6 25.16 -1.04 -6.29
CA GLN A 6 24.60 -1.98 -7.25
C GLN A 6 23.17 -1.57 -7.63
N PRO A 7 22.88 -1.32 -8.91
CA PRO A 7 21.55 -0.84 -9.32
C PRO A 7 20.42 -1.79 -8.95
N PHE A 8 20.66 -3.11 -9.15
CA PHE A 8 19.69 -4.15 -8.87
C PHE A 8 20.38 -5.50 -8.65
N GLN A 9 19.95 -6.24 -7.65
CA GLN A 9 20.41 -7.59 -7.38
C GLN A 9 19.32 -8.37 -6.64
N VAL A 10 19.14 -9.64 -7.03
CA VAL A 10 18.34 -10.59 -6.27
C VAL A 10 19.28 -11.56 -5.56
N ARG A 11 19.21 -11.62 -4.25
CA ARG A 11 19.96 -12.58 -3.43
C ARG A 11 19.21 -12.86 -2.12
N ASP A 12 19.40 -14.02 -1.55
CA ASP A 12 18.87 -14.41 -0.24
C ASP A 12 17.37 -14.16 -0.09
N ARG A 13 16.58 -14.38 -1.18
CA ARG A 13 15.15 -14.08 -1.28
C ARG A 13 14.82 -12.60 -1.04
N GLN A 14 15.74 -11.72 -1.33
CA GLN A 14 15.56 -10.27 -1.26
C GLN A 14 15.86 -9.61 -2.60
N ILE A 15 15.14 -8.54 -2.88
CA ILE A 15 15.45 -7.59 -3.95
C ILE A 15 16.26 -6.47 -3.31
N HIS A 16 17.48 -6.29 -3.80
CA HIS A 16 18.35 -5.19 -3.42
C HIS A 16 18.42 -4.20 -4.56
N SER A 17 18.22 -2.92 -4.28
CA SER A 17 18.35 -1.87 -5.27
C SER A 17 18.93 -0.59 -4.63
N ARG A 18 19.51 0.21 -5.47
CA ARG A 18 19.93 1.56 -5.10
C ARG A 18 18.75 2.48 -4.74
N ALA A 19 17.57 2.20 -5.28
CA ALA A 19 16.34 2.94 -5.06
C ALA A 19 15.14 1.97 -5.08
N CYS A 20 14.97 1.21 -4.00
CA CYS A 20 13.71 0.48 -3.79
C CYS A 20 12.57 1.48 -3.57
N ASP A 21 12.88 2.54 -2.86
CA ASP A 21 12.00 3.69 -2.60
C ASP A 21 12.07 4.70 -3.78
N ASP A 22 11.01 4.85 -4.62
CA ASP A 22 9.90 3.91 -4.71
C ASP A 22 9.77 3.34 -6.12
N LEU A 23 10.92 2.90 -6.71
CA LEU A 23 10.90 2.17 -7.98
C LEU A 23 10.18 0.82 -7.86
N LEU A 24 10.09 0.26 -6.66
CA LEU A 24 9.37 -0.99 -6.47
C LEU A 24 7.87 -0.80 -6.55
N GLY A 25 7.29 0.26 -6.01
CA GLY A 25 5.88 0.58 -6.22
C GLY A 25 5.54 0.78 -7.70
N CYS A 26 6.46 1.42 -8.45
CA CYS A 26 6.32 1.50 -9.91
C CYS A 26 6.34 0.11 -10.57
N ALA A 27 7.25 -0.76 -10.16
CA ALA A 27 7.34 -2.13 -10.67
C ALA A 27 6.10 -2.96 -10.30
N GLU A 28 5.57 -2.80 -9.09
CA GLU A 28 4.32 -3.43 -8.65
C GLU A 28 3.16 -3.07 -9.57
N ILE A 29 2.98 -1.78 -9.90
CA ILE A 29 1.94 -1.33 -10.83
C ILE A 29 2.08 -2.03 -12.18
N ILE A 30 3.29 -2.10 -12.74
CA ILE A 30 3.56 -2.77 -14.03
C ILE A 30 3.22 -4.26 -13.93
N CYS A 31 3.64 -4.93 -12.85
CA CYS A 31 3.34 -6.35 -12.62
C CYS A 31 1.83 -6.59 -12.49
N VAL A 32 1.10 -5.71 -11.79
CA VAL A 32 -0.36 -5.81 -11.67
C VAL A 32 -1.04 -5.76 -13.04
N PHE A 33 -0.65 -4.83 -13.90
CA PHE A 33 -1.22 -4.75 -15.26
C PHE A 33 -0.90 -5.98 -16.08
N ARG A 34 0.33 -6.49 -15.99
CA ARG A 34 0.74 -7.70 -16.68
C ARG A 34 -0.08 -8.92 -16.23
N GLU A 35 -0.24 -9.11 -14.94
CA GLU A 35 -1.06 -10.21 -14.39
C GLU A 35 -2.52 -10.10 -14.84
N LEU A 36 -3.12 -8.90 -14.81
CA LEU A 36 -4.48 -8.68 -15.29
C LEU A 36 -4.63 -8.97 -16.79
N GLU A 37 -3.64 -8.62 -17.61
CA GLU A 37 -3.60 -8.90 -19.03
C GLU A 37 -3.47 -10.42 -19.31
N GLU A 38 -2.54 -11.10 -18.63
CA GLU A 38 -2.34 -12.55 -18.76
C GLU A 38 -3.59 -13.34 -18.32
N MET A 39 -4.35 -12.83 -17.36
CA MET A 39 -5.63 -13.40 -16.94
C MET A 39 -6.78 -13.09 -17.91
N GLY A 40 -6.60 -12.22 -18.88
CA GLY A 40 -7.68 -11.72 -19.74
C GLY A 40 -8.78 -10.98 -18.94
N ALA A 41 -8.43 -10.36 -17.83
CA ALA A 41 -9.37 -9.77 -16.91
C ALA A 41 -9.90 -8.43 -17.40
N ALA A 42 -11.24 -8.27 -17.45
CA ALA A 42 -11.86 -6.97 -17.63
C ALA A 42 -11.81 -6.20 -16.30
N ALA A 43 -10.98 -5.18 -16.22
CA ALA A 43 -10.77 -4.38 -15.02
C ALA A 43 -10.74 -2.89 -15.35
N HIS A 44 -11.26 -2.06 -14.42
CA HIS A 44 -11.17 -0.60 -14.49
C HIS A 44 -10.18 -0.12 -13.45
N CYS A 45 -8.92 0.04 -13.85
CA CYS A 45 -7.89 0.59 -12.99
C CYS A 45 -6.93 1.48 -13.80
N PHE A 46 -6.23 2.36 -13.09
CA PHE A 46 -5.23 3.26 -13.65
C PHE A 46 -3.94 3.11 -12.87
N GLY A 47 -2.80 3.03 -13.56
CA GLY A 47 -1.48 3.19 -12.95
C GLY A 47 -1.11 4.67 -12.96
N LEU A 48 -0.87 5.25 -11.80
CA LEU A 48 -0.44 6.63 -11.66
C LEU A 48 1.04 6.65 -11.25
N PHE A 49 1.87 7.24 -12.09
CA PHE A 49 3.29 7.45 -11.81
C PHE A 49 3.51 8.93 -11.63
N THR A 50 3.75 9.35 -10.41
CA THR A 50 3.93 10.76 -10.06
C THR A 50 5.41 11.14 -10.03
N ARG A 51 5.71 12.41 -9.94
CA ARG A 51 7.07 12.94 -9.83
C ARG A 51 7.19 13.83 -8.60
N GLY A 52 8.38 13.80 -7.99
CA GLY A 52 8.68 14.68 -6.87
C GLY A 52 7.93 14.32 -5.59
N GLU A 53 7.77 13.02 -5.32
CA GLU A 53 7.23 12.52 -4.05
C GLU A 53 8.13 12.97 -2.91
N GLU A 54 9.43 12.69 -2.98
CA GLU A 54 10.50 12.94 -2.00
C GLU A 54 10.72 14.43 -1.66
N VAL A 55 10.17 15.33 -2.47
CA VAL A 55 10.29 16.77 -2.28
C VAL A 55 8.93 17.45 -2.01
N GLY A 56 7.98 16.68 -1.49
CA GLY A 56 6.68 17.19 -1.03
C GLY A 56 5.52 16.89 -1.96
N PHE A 57 5.47 15.68 -2.55
CA PHE A 57 4.30 15.16 -3.31
C PHE A 57 3.88 16.03 -4.48
N VAL A 58 4.84 16.68 -5.15
CA VAL A 58 4.56 17.71 -6.16
C VAL A 58 3.65 17.18 -7.27
N GLY A 59 3.92 15.98 -7.77
CA GLY A 59 3.11 15.33 -8.81
C GLY A 59 1.69 15.03 -8.34
N ALA A 60 1.54 14.40 -7.17
CA ALA A 60 0.26 14.06 -6.59
C ALA A 60 -0.62 15.30 -6.33
N ILE A 61 -0.03 16.35 -5.75
CA ILE A 61 -0.73 17.62 -5.50
C ILE A 61 -1.21 18.24 -6.82
N LYS A 62 -0.35 18.32 -7.83
CA LYS A 62 -0.72 18.88 -9.13
C LYS A 62 -1.81 18.10 -9.82
N LEU A 63 -1.75 16.76 -9.75
CA LEU A 63 -2.77 15.90 -10.31
C LEU A 63 -4.12 16.07 -9.57
N ALA A 64 -4.09 16.12 -8.25
CA ALA A 64 -5.28 16.34 -7.44
C ALA A 64 -5.91 17.72 -7.69
N GLN A 65 -5.10 18.77 -7.83
CA GLN A 65 -5.54 20.14 -8.17
C GLN A 65 -6.15 20.22 -9.57
N ALA A 66 -5.59 19.50 -10.54
CA ALA A 66 -6.10 19.49 -11.91
C ALA A 66 -7.51 18.86 -12.01
N ASN A 67 -7.95 18.10 -11.00
CA ASN A 67 -9.27 17.51 -10.90
C ASN A 67 -9.69 16.67 -12.13
N ILE A 68 -8.70 16.02 -12.75
CA ILE A 68 -8.92 15.18 -13.94
C ILE A 68 -9.28 13.73 -13.58
N LEU A 69 -8.98 13.29 -12.37
CA LEU A 69 -9.37 11.99 -11.88
C LEU A 69 -10.81 12.03 -11.35
N PRO A 70 -11.68 11.06 -11.74
CA PRO A 70 -13.02 10.96 -11.17
C PRO A 70 -13.00 10.83 -9.64
N ARG A 71 -13.84 11.57 -8.95
CA ARG A 71 -13.94 11.52 -7.48
C ARG A 71 -14.48 10.21 -6.91
N SER A 72 -15.07 9.39 -7.76
CA SER A 72 -15.54 8.04 -7.39
C SER A 72 -14.43 7.00 -7.31
N LEU A 73 -13.22 7.34 -7.74
CA LEU A 73 -12.07 6.44 -7.63
C LEU A 73 -11.61 6.30 -6.19
N THR A 74 -11.21 5.09 -5.84
CA THR A 74 -10.39 4.85 -4.67
C THR A 74 -8.92 4.83 -5.11
N ILE A 75 -8.09 5.64 -4.49
CA ILE A 75 -6.66 5.69 -4.72
C ILE A 75 -5.98 4.75 -3.73
N LEU A 76 -5.15 3.85 -4.23
CA LEU A 76 -4.25 3.03 -3.43
C LEU A 76 -2.82 3.51 -3.67
N SER A 77 -2.23 4.17 -2.66
CA SER A 77 -0.81 4.51 -2.68
C SER A 77 0.01 3.27 -2.39
N LEU A 78 0.97 2.98 -3.26
CA LEU A 78 1.97 1.94 -3.07
C LEU A 78 3.26 2.61 -2.65
N GLU A 79 3.94 2.04 -1.69
CA GLU A 79 5.08 2.67 -1.01
C GLU A 79 6.11 1.63 -0.60
N THR A 80 7.31 2.07 -0.31
CA THR A 80 8.27 1.33 0.51
C THR A 80 8.59 2.14 1.76
N SER A 81 8.65 1.50 2.92
CA SER A 81 8.78 2.24 4.18
C SER A 81 9.56 1.46 5.22
N THR A 82 10.31 2.17 6.05
CA THR A 82 10.89 1.57 7.26
C THR A 82 9.79 0.90 8.08
N PRO A 83 9.91 -0.39 8.41
CA PRO A 83 8.94 -1.06 9.26
C PRO A 83 8.89 -0.42 10.65
N ARG A 84 7.66 -0.26 11.18
CA ARG A 84 7.41 0.32 12.50
C ARG A 84 6.38 -0.50 13.28
N GLY A 85 6.38 -0.33 14.58
CA GLY A 85 5.48 -1.08 15.46
C GLY A 85 5.75 -2.57 15.37
N THR A 86 4.77 -3.33 14.92
CA THR A 86 4.85 -4.80 14.74
C THR A 86 5.18 -5.21 13.30
N ALA A 87 5.43 -4.26 12.41
CA ALA A 87 5.72 -4.57 11.02
C ALA A 87 7.15 -5.11 10.87
N GLU A 88 7.32 -6.13 10.05
CA GLU A 88 8.58 -6.83 9.80
C GLU A 88 8.77 -7.12 8.31
N ILE A 89 10.02 -7.16 7.86
CA ILE A 89 10.39 -7.61 6.50
C ILE A 89 10.11 -9.11 6.39
N GLY A 90 9.48 -9.54 5.30
CA GLY A 90 9.18 -10.95 5.02
C GLY A 90 7.90 -11.48 5.69
N LYS A 91 7.07 -10.59 6.24
CA LYS A 91 5.77 -10.95 6.84
C LYS A 91 4.56 -10.55 5.99
N GLY A 92 4.79 -10.24 4.73
CA GLY A 92 3.80 -9.76 3.78
C GLY A 92 3.70 -8.24 3.74
N PRO A 93 3.04 -7.69 2.70
CA PRO A 93 2.84 -6.27 2.57
C PRO A 93 2.10 -5.67 3.76
N ILE A 94 2.39 -4.41 4.05
CA ILE A 94 1.80 -3.67 5.16
C ILE A 94 0.61 -2.87 4.63
N ILE A 95 -0.60 -3.21 5.05
CA ILE A 95 -1.78 -2.35 4.84
C ILE A 95 -1.73 -1.24 5.88
N ARG A 96 -1.50 -0.01 5.43
CA ARG A 96 -1.33 1.15 6.29
C ARG A 96 -2.69 1.66 6.75
N VAL A 97 -2.84 1.90 8.05
CA VAL A 97 -4.05 2.53 8.61
C VAL A 97 -3.92 4.05 8.65
N GLY A 98 -2.75 4.57 8.40
CA GLY A 98 -2.42 5.99 8.38
C GLY A 98 -0.91 6.19 8.28
N ASP A 99 -0.54 7.45 8.25
CA ASP A 99 0.84 7.93 8.32
C ASP A 99 1.02 8.93 9.49
N ARG A 100 2.10 9.72 9.49
CA ARG A 100 2.39 10.66 10.59
C ARG A 100 1.31 11.73 10.79
N VAL A 101 0.57 12.10 9.75
CA VAL A 101 -0.37 13.24 9.79
C VAL A 101 -1.80 12.88 9.44
N SER A 102 -2.04 11.70 8.85
CA SER A 102 -3.36 11.28 8.38
C SER A 102 -3.73 9.88 8.82
N SER A 103 -5.01 9.65 9.08
CA SER A 103 -5.63 8.33 9.09
C SER A 103 -6.30 8.11 7.75
N PHE A 104 -6.06 6.96 7.12
CA PHE A 104 -6.62 6.66 5.81
C PHE A 104 -8.07 6.20 5.90
N ASP A 105 -8.77 6.19 4.75
CA ASP A 105 -10.17 5.83 4.70
C ASP A 105 -10.42 4.43 5.28
N GLY A 106 -11.25 4.36 6.32
CA GLY A 106 -11.51 3.13 7.06
C GLY A 106 -12.17 2.04 6.21
N PRO A 107 -13.25 2.33 5.45
CA PRO A 107 -13.86 1.42 4.50
C PRO A 107 -12.89 0.89 3.44
N ALA A 108 -12.08 1.75 2.81
CA ALA A 108 -11.10 1.34 1.81
C ALA A 108 -10.01 0.44 2.42
N THR A 109 -9.48 0.80 3.59
CA THR A 109 -8.52 -0.02 4.34
C THR A 109 -9.11 -1.37 4.74
N ALA A 110 -10.36 -1.40 5.24
CA ALA A 110 -11.04 -2.63 5.60
C ALA A 110 -11.27 -3.55 4.39
N ARG A 111 -11.53 -2.97 3.22
CA ARG A 111 -11.66 -3.73 1.97
C ARG A 111 -10.37 -4.45 1.60
N LEU A 112 -9.22 -3.77 1.67
CA LEU A 112 -7.92 -4.42 1.41
C LEU A 112 -7.67 -5.59 2.38
N LEU A 113 -7.99 -5.42 3.66
CA LEU A 113 -7.87 -6.49 4.67
C LEU A 113 -8.81 -7.66 4.37
N SER A 114 -10.05 -7.40 3.93
CA SER A 114 -11.00 -8.44 3.52
C SER A 114 -10.47 -9.23 2.33
N VAL A 115 -10.02 -8.52 1.29
CA VAL A 115 -9.42 -9.14 0.11
C VAL A 115 -8.23 -10.00 0.47
N ALA A 116 -7.31 -9.51 1.30
CA ALA A 116 -6.15 -10.27 1.74
C ALA A 116 -6.56 -11.56 2.49
N THR A 117 -7.58 -11.47 3.35
CA THR A 117 -8.10 -12.63 4.11
C THR A 117 -8.72 -13.66 3.18
N GLU A 118 -9.56 -13.24 2.25
CA GLU A 118 -10.26 -14.11 1.31
C GLU A 118 -9.30 -14.82 0.34
N GLU A 119 -8.27 -14.10 -0.12
CA GLU A 119 -7.23 -14.63 -1.01
C GLU A 119 -6.08 -15.33 -0.28
N LYS A 120 -6.16 -15.41 1.05
CA LYS A 120 -5.11 -15.99 1.92
C LYS A 120 -3.73 -15.38 1.63
N ILE A 121 -3.69 -14.07 1.45
CA ILE A 121 -2.45 -13.32 1.28
C ILE A 121 -1.99 -12.88 2.67
N PRO A 122 -0.80 -13.30 3.13
CA PRO A 122 -0.24 -12.77 4.36
C PRO A 122 -0.07 -11.26 4.25
N VAL A 123 -0.62 -10.51 5.20
CA VAL A 123 -0.49 -9.05 5.28
C VAL A 123 -0.31 -8.62 6.71
N GLN A 124 0.29 -7.47 6.88
CA GLN A 124 0.43 -6.79 8.16
C GLN A 124 -0.48 -5.57 8.18
N ARG A 125 -1.03 -5.21 9.34
CA ARG A 125 -1.83 -3.98 9.50
C ARG A 125 -1.12 -3.08 10.49
N CYS A 126 -0.68 -1.90 10.05
CA CYS A 126 0.12 -1.03 10.90
C CYS A 126 -0.11 0.46 10.60
N LEU A 127 0.08 1.29 11.63
CA LEU A 127 0.32 2.72 11.49
C LEU A 127 1.81 2.93 11.20
N LEU A 128 2.14 3.58 10.08
CA LEU A 128 3.51 3.92 9.72
C LEU A 128 3.73 5.43 9.92
N ASP A 129 3.96 5.84 11.16
CA ASP A 129 4.04 7.22 11.62
C ASP A 129 5.42 7.89 11.42
N GLY A 130 6.33 7.21 10.72
CA GLY A 130 7.69 7.74 10.47
C GLY A 130 7.74 8.85 9.44
N GLY A 131 6.81 8.88 8.51
CA GLY A 131 6.72 9.84 7.42
C GLY A 131 5.29 10.02 6.96
N THR A 132 5.14 10.71 5.85
CA THR A 132 3.87 10.95 5.16
C THR A 132 3.99 10.38 3.75
N CYS A 133 2.90 9.97 3.13
CA CYS A 133 2.89 9.47 1.76
C CYS A 133 1.85 10.17 0.87
N GLU A 134 1.86 9.89 -0.42
CA GLU A 134 0.97 10.52 -1.39
C GLU A 134 -0.52 10.32 -1.09
N ALA A 135 -0.92 9.24 -0.39
CA ALA A 135 -2.30 9.03 0.03
C ALA A 135 -2.82 10.22 0.85
N THR A 136 -1.99 10.79 1.73
CA THR A 136 -2.34 12.01 2.49
C THR A 136 -2.57 13.20 1.56
N ALA A 137 -1.71 13.40 0.55
CA ALA A 137 -1.88 14.48 -0.41
C ALA A 137 -3.22 14.37 -1.14
N TYR A 138 -3.56 13.20 -1.68
CA TYR A 138 -4.84 12.98 -2.35
C TYR A 138 -6.04 13.11 -1.40
N GLN A 139 -5.94 12.62 -0.18
CA GLN A 139 -7.02 12.71 0.81
C GLN A 139 -7.36 14.14 1.18
N LEU A 140 -6.37 15.05 1.26
CA LEU A 140 -6.59 16.49 1.46
C LEU A 140 -7.38 17.14 0.32
N TYR A 141 -7.39 16.54 -0.86
CA TYR A 141 -8.21 16.93 -2.00
C TYR A 141 -9.47 16.08 -2.16
N HIS A 142 -9.92 15.45 -1.06
CA HIS A 142 -11.20 14.70 -0.97
C HIS A 142 -11.30 13.44 -1.84
N TYR A 143 -10.18 12.80 -2.15
CA TYR A 143 -10.20 11.44 -2.70
C TYR A 143 -10.28 10.40 -1.58
N THR A 144 -11.00 9.31 -1.83
CA THR A 144 -10.95 8.12 -0.98
C THR A 144 -9.60 7.44 -1.15
N CYS A 145 -8.84 7.31 -0.08
CA CYS A 145 -7.46 6.80 -0.13
C CYS A 145 -7.24 5.64 0.82
N ALA A 146 -6.53 4.64 0.33
CA ALA A 146 -5.87 3.62 1.12
C ALA A 146 -4.37 3.62 0.78
N ALA A 147 -3.55 3.00 1.59
CA ALA A 147 -2.14 2.82 1.30
C ALA A 147 -1.64 1.45 1.73
N ALA A 148 -0.70 0.92 0.97
CA ALA A 148 0.03 -0.28 1.29
C ALA A 148 1.53 -0.05 1.06
N SER A 149 2.37 -0.76 1.81
CA SER A 149 3.80 -0.54 1.80
C SER A 149 4.56 -1.85 1.88
N LEU A 150 5.69 -1.93 1.19
CA LEU A 150 6.69 -2.95 1.48
C LEU A 150 7.55 -2.51 2.67
N ALA A 151 7.87 -3.46 3.55
CA ALA A 151 8.85 -3.24 4.61
C ALA A 151 10.25 -3.11 3.99
N LEU A 152 10.88 -1.95 4.17
CA LEU A 152 12.14 -1.56 3.55
C LEU A 152 13.31 -1.65 4.53
N GLY A 153 14.36 -2.32 4.13
CA GLY A 153 15.65 -2.30 4.83
C GLY A 153 16.62 -1.28 4.24
N ASN A 154 17.49 -0.74 5.06
CA ASN A 154 18.47 0.30 4.71
C ASN A 154 17.83 1.55 4.08
N TYR A 155 16.72 1.99 4.67
CA TYR A 155 15.94 3.14 4.22
C TYR A 155 16.84 4.33 3.89
N HIS A 156 16.65 4.92 2.69
CA HIS A 156 17.48 5.97 2.11
C HIS A 156 18.98 5.58 2.01
N ASN A 157 19.24 4.30 1.72
CA ASN A 157 20.59 3.72 1.60
C ASN A 157 21.44 3.79 2.88
N ILE A 158 20.83 3.94 4.04
CA ILE A 158 21.53 3.99 5.32
C ILE A 158 21.23 2.74 6.14
N THR A 159 22.27 2.00 6.50
CA THR A 159 22.15 0.87 7.42
C THR A 159 21.84 1.34 8.85
N PRO A 160 21.34 0.47 9.74
CA PRO A 160 21.14 0.81 11.14
C PRO A 160 22.42 1.28 11.87
N ARG A 161 23.61 0.98 11.31
CA ARG A 161 24.91 1.41 11.84
C ARG A 161 25.44 2.69 11.16
N GLY A 162 24.64 3.33 10.30
CA GLY A 162 25.03 4.56 9.60
C GLY A 162 25.94 4.35 8.37
N ALA A 163 26.17 3.12 7.93
CA ALA A 163 26.93 2.87 6.71
C ALA A 163 26.01 2.96 5.47
N ILE A 164 26.62 3.26 4.32
CA ILE A 164 25.92 3.31 3.04
C ILE A 164 25.78 1.87 2.50
N ALA A 165 24.54 1.48 2.15
CA ALA A 165 24.27 0.19 1.52
C ALA A 165 22.98 0.26 0.67
N ALA A 166 22.84 -0.65 -0.29
CA ALA A 166 21.62 -0.77 -1.07
C ALA A 166 20.41 -1.04 -0.16
N GLU A 167 19.29 -0.46 -0.52
CA GLU A 167 17.99 -0.78 0.06
C GLU A 167 17.59 -2.20 -0.30
N PHE A 168 16.70 -2.80 0.48
CA PHE A 168 16.19 -4.13 0.16
C PHE A 168 14.78 -4.37 0.71
N VAL A 169 14.04 -5.25 0.01
CA VAL A 169 12.75 -5.78 0.44
C VAL A 169 12.74 -7.31 0.27
N ALA A 170 11.84 -7.99 0.97
CA ALA A 170 11.61 -9.41 0.74
C ALA A 170 10.86 -9.65 -0.58
N ILE A 171 11.28 -10.64 -1.37
CA ILE A 171 10.58 -11.02 -2.61
C ILE A 171 9.14 -11.45 -2.31
N ASP A 172 8.92 -12.18 -1.23
CA ASP A 172 7.58 -12.66 -0.87
C ASP A 172 6.63 -11.51 -0.53
N ASP A 173 7.14 -10.42 0.06
CA ASP A 173 6.36 -9.22 0.32
C ASP A 173 5.97 -8.53 -0.99
N PHE A 174 6.91 -8.40 -1.93
CA PHE A 174 6.65 -7.84 -3.26
C PHE A 174 5.60 -8.65 -4.04
N VAL A 175 5.77 -9.97 -4.10
CA VAL A 175 4.79 -10.85 -4.75
C VAL A 175 3.43 -10.78 -4.06
N GLY A 176 3.44 -10.74 -2.72
CA GLY A 176 2.23 -10.56 -1.91
C GLY A 176 1.50 -9.25 -2.23
N MET A 177 2.25 -8.16 -2.44
CA MET A 177 1.68 -6.85 -2.81
C MET A 177 1.03 -6.90 -4.20
N VAL A 178 1.72 -7.43 -5.21
CA VAL A 178 1.16 -7.59 -6.55
C VAL A 178 -0.14 -8.41 -6.50
N ARG A 179 -0.14 -9.54 -5.80
CA ARG A 179 -1.34 -10.38 -5.62
C ARG A 179 -2.48 -9.63 -4.93
N LEU A 180 -2.17 -8.86 -3.89
CA LEU A 180 -3.15 -8.04 -3.16
C LEU A 180 -3.79 -7.01 -4.09
N CYS A 181 -2.98 -6.30 -4.88
CA CYS A 181 -3.45 -5.29 -5.82
C CYS A 181 -4.32 -5.90 -6.92
N VAL A 182 -3.88 -7.01 -7.55
CA VAL A 182 -4.68 -7.74 -8.56
C VAL A 182 -6.03 -8.15 -7.98
N ALA A 183 -6.04 -8.77 -6.81
CA ALA A 183 -7.27 -9.19 -6.15
C ALA A 183 -8.18 -8.01 -5.78
N ALA A 184 -7.61 -6.90 -5.32
CA ALA A 184 -8.36 -5.69 -5.00
C ALA A 184 -9.02 -5.10 -6.25
N VAL A 185 -8.32 -5.06 -7.38
CA VAL A 185 -8.87 -4.60 -8.67
C VAL A 185 -10.01 -5.50 -9.13
N LEU A 186 -9.82 -6.81 -9.16
CA LEU A 186 -10.81 -7.78 -9.62
C LEU A 186 -12.09 -7.79 -8.76
N ARG A 187 -11.95 -7.44 -7.48
CA ARG A 187 -13.06 -7.39 -6.53
C ARG A 187 -13.69 -6.02 -6.38
N SER A 188 -13.10 -4.97 -6.99
CA SER A 188 -13.62 -3.60 -6.89
C SER A 188 -15.05 -3.47 -7.44
N ALA A 189 -15.39 -4.21 -8.48
CA ALA A 189 -16.73 -4.24 -9.08
C ALA A 189 -17.78 -5.01 -8.25
N LYS A 190 -17.35 -5.84 -7.27
CA LYS A 190 -18.24 -6.67 -6.42
C LYS A 190 -18.34 -6.10 -5.01
N ALA A 191 -18.47 -4.80 -4.88
CA ALA A 191 -18.33 -4.10 -3.62
C ALA A 191 -19.48 -4.39 -2.65
N ASP A 192 -19.38 -5.47 -1.88
CA ASP A 192 -20.08 -5.56 -0.61
C ASP A 192 -19.44 -4.59 0.41
N ASP A 193 -20.27 -3.95 1.23
CA ASP A 193 -19.79 -3.11 2.33
C ASP A 193 -18.96 -3.95 3.31
N PRO A 194 -17.62 -3.76 3.38
CA PRO A 194 -16.76 -4.58 4.23
C PRO A 194 -17.09 -4.42 5.72
N GLN A 195 -17.79 -3.36 6.10
CA GLN A 195 -18.22 -3.10 7.47
C GLN A 195 -19.54 -3.82 7.79
N LYS A 196 -20.28 -4.31 6.80
CA LYS A 196 -21.57 -4.99 6.98
C LYS A 196 -21.45 -6.21 7.91
N THR A 197 -20.45 -7.03 7.69
CA THR A 197 -20.18 -8.23 8.52
C THR A 197 -19.82 -7.83 9.96
N LEU A 198 -18.96 -6.83 10.12
CA LEU A 198 -18.59 -6.32 11.45
C LEU A 198 -19.80 -5.71 12.15
N ARG A 199 -20.57 -4.89 11.47
CA ARG A 199 -21.82 -4.29 12.01
C ARG A 199 -22.77 -5.38 12.50
N LYS A 200 -23.05 -6.39 11.67
CA LYS A 200 -23.91 -7.53 12.03
C LYS A 200 -23.38 -8.27 13.27
N LYS A 201 -22.07 -8.48 13.37
CA LYS A 201 -21.44 -9.12 14.54
C LYS A 201 -21.66 -8.28 15.81
N LEU A 202 -21.39 -6.98 15.74
CA LEU A 202 -21.58 -6.06 16.87
C LEU A 202 -23.05 -5.95 17.31
N GLU A 203 -23.97 -5.87 16.36
CA GLU A 203 -25.41 -5.86 16.63
C GLU A 203 -25.87 -7.17 17.27
N THR A 204 -25.34 -8.31 16.82
CA THR A 204 -25.61 -9.61 17.43
C THR A 204 -25.13 -9.66 18.87
N ASN A 205 -23.90 -9.22 19.12
CA ASN A 205 -23.35 -9.15 20.48
C ASN A 205 -24.20 -8.21 21.36
N ALA A 206 -24.54 -7.01 20.87
CA ALA A 206 -25.39 -6.09 21.61
C ALA A 206 -26.76 -6.68 21.99
N ARG A 207 -27.36 -7.46 21.08
CA ARG A 207 -28.63 -8.16 21.37
C ARG A 207 -28.52 -9.18 22.50
N SER A 208 -27.35 -9.81 22.68
CA SER A 208 -27.12 -10.78 23.75
C SER A 208 -27.11 -10.14 25.15
N TYR A 209 -26.96 -8.81 25.23
CA TYR A 209 -26.87 -8.04 26.47
C TYR A 209 -28.04 -7.06 26.64
N ARG A 210 -29.21 -7.33 26.03
CA ARG A 210 -30.41 -6.47 26.11
C ARG A 210 -30.91 -6.21 27.53
N GLU A 211 -30.61 -7.11 28.46
CA GLU A 211 -30.98 -6.98 29.88
C GLU A 211 -30.25 -5.86 30.64
N PHE A 212 -29.23 -5.28 30.02
CA PHE A 212 -28.43 -4.20 30.63
C PHE A 212 -28.84 -2.78 30.21
N TYR A 213 -29.89 -2.61 29.37
CA TYR A 213 -30.44 -1.30 28.94
C TYR A 213 -31.91 -1.34 28.52
#